data_302ee3b2418f3b516fb569c396f7de55
#
_entry.id   302ee3b2418f3b516fb569c396f7de55
#
_cell.length_a   1.000
_cell.length_b   1.000
_cell.length_c   1.000
_cell.angle_alpha   90.00
_cell.angle_beta   90.00
_cell.angle_gamma   90.00
#
_symmetry.space_group_name_H-M   'P 1'
#
loop_
_entity.id
_entity.type
_entity.pdbx_description
1 polymer ?
#
loop_
_entity_poly.entity_id
_entity_poly.type
_entity_poly.pdbx_seq_one_letter_code
_entity_poly.pdbx_strand_id
1 'polypeptide(L)'
;FQVINYSDLYAYDFNSSTYQQTVSGYDAEGLLTSAIAYVTGENTSAVYRLEGYGEQTLEPAFSDGVKKENVVLENLTLLTSEGVPENATGVMILSPTNDLNEDDAQKLIDYLNRGGKIFLSTSYKEHFSEEMPNLTKVLNYFGLSIGDGLIVEQDESMMYQSPLYLLPEVEADSLTQNVFGKTYDFVMMPYTQPILIDETEGVTVTQLLSTSQSAYSKTGLNESGELKKADGDPEGPFAVGVHAEKALDSEKTAEIIVYSSDMLFTEVSNRYTMDNNLTLFTNAMSTMAGAARTACGVRSLCGRIFSDPQPRF
;
A
#
# COMPACT_ATOMS: atom_id res chain seq x y z
N PHE A 1 20.81 1.01 20.46
CA PHE A 1 21.16 -0.38 20.15
C PHE A 1 19.91 -1.10 19.65
N GLN A 2 20.09 -2.02 18.70
CA GLN A 2 19.01 -2.86 18.21
C GLN A 2 19.27 -4.31 18.63
N VAL A 3 18.22 -5.02 19.07
CA VAL A 3 18.29 -6.42 19.45
C VAL A 3 17.66 -7.25 18.34
N ILE A 4 18.40 -8.20 17.81
CA ILE A 4 17.91 -9.21 16.86
C ILE A 4 17.72 -10.49 17.67
N ASN A 5 16.48 -11.01 17.71
CA ASN A 5 16.24 -12.28 18.36
C ASN A 5 16.63 -13.42 17.43
N TYR A 6 17.06 -14.55 17.99
CA TYR A 6 17.41 -15.73 17.18
C TYR A 6 16.23 -16.24 16.33
N SER A 7 15.01 -16.14 16.83
CA SER A 7 13.80 -16.50 16.08
C SER A 7 13.59 -15.67 14.82
N ASP A 8 14.04 -14.42 14.82
CA ASP A 8 13.83 -13.49 13.71
C ASP A 8 14.75 -13.79 12.52
N LEU A 9 15.82 -14.58 12.75
CA LEU A 9 16.75 -15.00 11.73
C LEU A 9 16.18 -16.03 10.74
N TYR A 10 15.03 -16.66 11.11
CA TYR A 10 14.44 -17.73 10.32
C TYR A 10 13.00 -17.39 9.94
N ALA A 11 12.66 -17.63 8.68
CA ALA A 11 11.28 -17.69 8.25
C ALA A 11 10.76 -19.13 8.45
N TYR A 12 9.50 -19.23 8.88
CA TYR A 12 8.87 -20.52 9.17
C TYR A 12 7.59 -20.66 8.34
N ASP A 13 7.45 -21.81 7.66
CA ASP A 13 6.19 -22.21 7.05
C ASP A 13 5.42 -23.14 7.99
N PHE A 14 4.11 -22.91 8.08
CA PHE A 14 3.21 -23.76 8.84
C PHE A 14 2.51 -24.76 7.92
N ASN A 15 2.79 -26.05 8.12
CA ASN A 15 2.09 -27.10 7.42
C ASN A 15 0.79 -27.47 8.16
N SER A 16 -0.34 -27.05 7.60
CA SER A 16 -1.67 -27.26 8.20
C SER A 16 -2.08 -28.73 8.26
N SER A 17 -1.50 -29.60 7.44
CA SER A 17 -1.80 -31.04 7.43
C SER A 17 -1.04 -31.80 8.51
N THR A 18 0.15 -31.35 8.89
CA THR A 18 0.98 -32.01 9.93
C THR A 18 1.06 -31.21 11.22
N TYR A 19 0.50 -29.99 11.27
CA TYR A 19 0.60 -29.06 12.39
C TYR A 19 2.04 -28.75 12.80
N GLN A 20 2.98 -28.82 11.87
CA GLN A 20 4.39 -28.58 12.14
C GLN A 20 4.87 -27.29 11.46
N GLN A 21 5.70 -26.54 12.18
CA GLN A 21 6.48 -25.43 11.60
C GLN A 21 7.77 -25.99 11.02
N THR A 22 8.07 -25.60 9.79
CA THR A 22 9.34 -25.89 9.13
C THR A 22 10.03 -24.60 8.76
N VAL A 23 11.36 -24.54 8.91
CA VAL A 23 12.15 -23.40 8.48
C VAL A 23 12.08 -23.32 6.95
N SER A 24 11.52 -22.23 6.43
CA SER A 24 11.39 -21.98 4.99
C SER A 24 12.45 -21.03 4.45
N GLY A 25 13.10 -20.25 5.33
CA GLY A 25 14.13 -19.30 4.93
C GLY A 25 15.08 -18.89 6.05
N TYR A 26 16.17 -18.22 5.67
CA TYR A 26 17.15 -17.65 6.56
C TYR A 26 17.45 -16.21 6.12
N ASP A 27 17.15 -15.23 6.96
CA ASP A 27 17.22 -13.79 6.65
C ASP A 27 18.20 -13.04 7.58
N ALA A 28 19.27 -13.69 7.99
CA ALA A 28 20.22 -13.03 8.89
C ALA A 28 20.97 -11.87 8.23
N GLU A 29 21.21 -11.93 6.93
CA GLU A 29 21.92 -10.88 6.20
C GLU A 29 21.08 -9.61 6.11
N GLY A 30 19.79 -9.73 5.76
CA GLY A 30 18.86 -8.62 5.72
C GLY A 30 18.72 -7.95 7.09
N LEU A 31 18.49 -8.74 8.12
CA LEU A 31 18.35 -8.23 9.51
C LEU A 31 19.61 -7.58 10.04
N LEU A 32 20.79 -8.14 9.77
CA LEU A 32 22.05 -7.54 10.21
C LEU A 32 22.36 -6.23 9.46
N THR A 33 22.12 -6.21 8.15
CA THR A 33 22.28 -4.98 7.35
C THR A 33 21.35 -3.88 7.82
N SER A 34 20.10 -4.25 8.08
CA SER A 34 19.07 -3.35 8.63
C SER A 34 19.47 -2.81 10.00
N ALA A 35 19.94 -3.68 10.90
CA ALA A 35 20.39 -3.27 12.23
C ALA A 35 21.62 -2.35 12.18
N ILE A 36 22.55 -2.59 11.28
CA ILE A 36 23.73 -1.73 11.07
C ILE A 36 23.26 -0.35 10.55
N ALA A 37 22.39 -0.31 9.56
CA ALA A 37 21.84 0.94 9.04
C ALA A 37 21.11 1.75 10.12
N TYR A 38 20.32 1.07 10.97
CA TYR A 38 19.64 1.72 12.11
C TYR A 38 20.61 2.35 13.12
N VAL A 39 21.66 1.64 13.53
CA VAL A 39 22.58 2.16 14.57
C VAL A 39 23.60 3.15 14.03
N THR A 40 23.81 3.23 12.73
CA THR A 40 24.69 4.19 12.05
C THR A 40 23.96 5.39 11.49
N GLY A 41 22.62 5.34 11.39
CA GLY A 41 21.78 6.44 10.90
C GLY A 41 21.71 7.58 11.93
N GLU A 42 22.01 8.80 11.50
CA GLU A 42 21.94 10.00 12.35
C GLU A 42 20.50 10.55 12.49
N ASN A 43 19.56 10.09 11.64
CA ASN A 43 18.17 10.53 11.65
C ASN A 43 17.22 9.32 11.66
N THR A 44 16.38 9.24 12.67
CA THR A 44 15.20 8.35 12.64
C THR A 44 14.15 8.99 11.76
N SER A 45 14.10 8.53 10.50
CA SER A 45 13.00 8.86 9.59
C SER A 45 11.71 8.33 10.16
N ALA A 46 10.73 9.18 10.40
CA ALA A 46 9.45 8.79 10.94
C ALA A 46 8.34 8.99 9.91
N VAL A 47 7.57 7.93 9.68
CA VAL A 47 6.28 8.00 9.00
C VAL A 47 5.21 8.15 10.09
N TYR A 48 4.41 9.19 9.99
CA TYR A 48 3.36 9.49 10.95
C TYR A 48 2.04 8.87 10.51
N ARG A 49 1.46 8.03 11.36
CA ARG A 49 0.13 7.47 11.16
C ARG A 49 -0.91 8.45 11.68
N LEU A 50 -1.79 8.93 10.80
CA LEU A 50 -2.91 9.78 11.17
C LEU A 50 -3.90 8.99 12.03
N GLU A 51 -4.41 9.64 13.08
CA GLU A 51 -5.43 9.12 13.99
C GLU A 51 -6.46 10.21 14.31
N GLY A 52 -7.73 9.83 14.38
CA GLY A 52 -8.83 10.73 14.79
C GLY A 52 -10.02 10.70 13.85
N TYR A 53 -9.90 10.05 12.69
CA TYR A 53 -10.95 10.02 11.66
C TYR A 53 -11.48 8.60 11.39
N GLY A 54 -11.31 7.70 12.38
CA GLY A 54 -11.76 6.31 12.28
C GLY A 54 -10.91 5.46 11.34
N GLU A 55 -9.63 5.76 11.30
CA GLU A 55 -8.64 5.04 10.50
C GLU A 55 -8.53 3.58 10.93
N GLN A 56 -8.26 2.72 9.98
CA GLN A 56 -8.02 1.31 10.22
C GLN A 56 -6.74 1.10 11.05
N THR A 57 -6.82 0.16 12.00
CA THR A 57 -5.63 -0.26 12.76
C THR A 57 -4.72 -1.10 11.89
N LEU A 58 -3.44 -0.76 11.86
CA LEU A 58 -2.44 -1.56 11.16
C LEU A 58 -2.25 -2.92 11.86
N GLU A 59 -2.51 -3.99 11.12
CA GLU A 59 -2.40 -5.36 11.63
C GLU A 59 -0.94 -5.78 11.88
N PRO A 60 -0.68 -6.75 12.80
CA PRO A 60 0.67 -7.11 13.24
C PRO A 60 1.65 -7.44 12.10
N ALA A 61 1.23 -8.21 11.09
CA ALA A 61 2.09 -8.58 9.98
C ALA A 61 2.64 -7.35 9.22
N PHE A 62 1.79 -6.35 9.02
CA PHE A 62 2.16 -5.09 8.35
C PHE A 62 3.05 -4.22 9.22
N SER A 63 2.73 -4.09 10.52
CA SER A 63 3.56 -3.32 11.46
C SER A 63 4.96 -3.93 11.61
N ASP A 64 5.06 -5.25 11.64
CA ASP A 64 6.35 -5.95 11.73
C ASP A 64 7.12 -5.89 10.41
N GLY A 65 6.42 -5.90 9.27
CA GLY A 65 7.01 -5.64 7.95
C GLY A 65 7.69 -4.27 7.90
N VAL A 66 7.00 -3.22 8.34
CA VAL A 66 7.54 -1.85 8.37
C VAL A 66 8.76 -1.73 9.30
N LYS A 67 8.74 -2.38 10.47
CA LYS A 67 9.90 -2.42 11.38
C LYS A 67 11.12 -3.07 10.74
N LYS A 68 10.93 -4.13 9.92
CA LYS A 68 12.03 -4.79 9.18
C LYS A 68 12.68 -3.87 8.16
N GLU A 69 11.93 -2.94 7.60
CA GLU A 69 12.44 -1.90 6.69
C GLU A 69 13.09 -0.70 7.44
N ASN A 70 13.26 -0.77 8.75
CA ASN A 70 13.78 0.30 9.63
C ASN A 70 12.97 1.60 9.59
N VAL A 71 11.70 1.53 9.24
CA VAL A 71 10.81 2.68 9.26
C VAL A 71 10.18 2.79 10.64
N VAL A 72 10.32 3.94 11.27
CA VAL A 72 9.66 4.26 12.55
C VAL A 72 8.26 4.77 12.25
N LEU A 73 7.25 4.16 12.87
CA LEU A 73 5.87 4.64 12.84
C LEU A 73 5.56 5.40 14.13
N GLU A 74 5.15 6.64 14.00
CA GLU A 74 4.66 7.48 15.09
C GLU A 74 3.18 7.84 14.86
N ASN A 75 2.45 8.16 15.92
CA ASN A 75 1.06 8.56 15.81
C ASN A 75 0.98 10.09 15.65
N LEU A 76 0.05 10.54 14.80
CA LEU A 76 -0.23 11.94 14.55
C LEU A 76 -1.74 12.20 14.73
N THR A 77 -2.06 13.12 15.64
CA THR A 77 -3.43 13.62 15.82
C THR A 77 -3.47 15.09 15.42
N LEU A 78 -3.88 15.38 14.19
CA LEU A 78 -3.95 16.75 13.66
C LEU A 78 -4.91 17.63 14.43
N LEU A 79 -5.98 17.04 15.00
CA LEU A 79 -6.96 17.76 15.85
C LEU A 79 -6.32 18.53 17.02
N THR A 80 -5.15 18.08 17.49
CA THR A 80 -4.46 18.67 18.65
C THR A 80 -3.07 19.22 18.32
N SER A 81 -2.58 19.01 17.10
CA SER A 81 -1.27 19.50 16.65
C SER A 81 -1.42 20.76 15.80
N GLU A 82 -0.38 21.59 15.77
CA GLU A 82 -0.33 22.77 14.88
C GLU A 82 -0.14 22.39 13.40
N GLY A 83 0.25 21.14 13.12
CA GLY A 83 0.45 20.61 11.77
C GLY A 83 1.21 19.29 11.78
N VAL A 84 1.64 18.86 10.60
CA VAL A 84 2.52 17.71 10.46
C VAL A 84 3.92 18.08 10.95
N PRO A 85 4.56 17.26 11.83
CA PRO A 85 5.90 17.52 12.35
C PRO A 85 6.95 17.72 11.26
N GLU A 86 7.97 18.55 11.56
CA GLU A 86 9.04 18.85 10.58
C GLU A 86 9.92 17.64 10.25
N ASN A 87 10.05 16.69 11.20
CA ASN A 87 10.80 15.45 11.00
C ASN A 87 9.97 14.34 10.32
N ALA A 88 8.73 14.62 9.92
CA ALA A 88 7.91 13.67 9.18
C ALA A 88 8.47 13.46 7.77
N THR A 89 8.83 12.24 7.44
CA THR A 89 9.21 11.84 6.09
C THR A 89 8.01 11.39 5.27
N GLY A 90 6.90 11.08 5.93
CA GLY A 90 5.63 10.74 5.31
C GLY A 90 4.48 10.75 6.32
N VAL A 91 3.27 10.88 5.81
CA VAL A 91 2.02 10.71 6.56
C VAL A 91 1.25 9.54 5.98
N MET A 92 0.88 8.59 6.82
CA MET A 92 0.08 7.43 6.46
C MET A 92 -1.37 7.63 6.95
N ILE A 93 -2.33 7.50 6.04
CA ILE A 93 -3.77 7.60 6.29
C ILE A 93 -4.39 6.28 5.83
N LEU A 94 -4.80 5.44 6.79
CA LEU A 94 -5.33 4.12 6.51
C LEU A 94 -6.85 4.12 6.57
N SER A 95 -7.48 4.14 5.41
CA SER A 95 -8.92 3.90 5.22
C SER A 95 -9.80 4.63 6.25
N PRO A 96 -9.73 5.97 6.33
CA PRO A 96 -10.53 6.75 7.27
C PRO A 96 -12.02 6.54 6.98
N THR A 97 -12.80 6.37 8.04
CA THR A 97 -14.27 6.20 7.92
C THR A 97 -15.02 7.51 8.00
N ASN A 98 -14.40 8.55 8.57
CA ASN A 98 -14.94 9.91 8.66
C ASN A 98 -14.05 10.88 7.88
N ASP A 99 -14.68 11.92 7.32
CA ASP A 99 -13.96 12.98 6.62
C ASP A 99 -13.07 13.78 7.57
N LEU A 100 -12.01 14.34 7.03
CA LEU A 100 -11.18 15.33 7.72
C LEU A 100 -12.00 16.59 7.99
N ASN A 101 -11.65 17.32 9.05
CA ASN A 101 -12.10 18.70 9.13
C ASN A 101 -11.31 19.59 8.16
N GLU A 102 -11.81 20.78 7.87
CA GLU A 102 -11.21 21.70 6.88
C GLU A 102 -9.80 22.16 7.29
N ASP A 103 -9.58 22.41 8.58
CA ASP A 103 -8.28 22.86 9.11
C ASP A 103 -7.22 21.76 8.99
N ASP A 104 -7.57 20.52 9.30
CA ASP A 104 -6.63 19.40 9.22
C ASP A 104 -6.32 19.00 7.76
N ALA A 105 -7.29 19.12 6.84
CA ALA A 105 -7.04 19.00 5.41
C ALA A 105 -6.05 20.09 4.93
N GLN A 106 -6.19 21.32 5.42
CA GLN A 106 -5.26 22.40 5.10
C GLN A 106 -3.86 22.13 5.64
N LYS A 107 -3.74 21.60 6.88
CA LYS A 107 -2.42 21.18 7.45
C LYS A 107 -1.72 20.13 6.60
N LEU A 108 -2.46 19.18 6.01
CA LEU A 108 -1.91 18.20 5.07
C LEU A 108 -1.47 18.86 3.77
N ILE A 109 -2.25 19.80 3.21
CA ILE A 109 -1.88 20.54 2.01
C ILE A 109 -0.64 21.40 2.28
N ASP A 110 -0.54 22.04 3.44
CA ASP A 110 0.64 22.80 3.84
C ASP A 110 1.88 21.91 3.99
N TYR A 111 1.70 20.68 4.47
CA TYR A 111 2.76 19.65 4.50
C TYR A 111 3.19 19.26 3.09
N LEU A 112 2.25 19.03 2.17
CA LEU A 112 2.55 18.76 0.76
C LEU A 112 3.28 19.93 0.08
N ASN A 113 2.90 21.17 0.37
CA ASN A 113 3.58 22.36 -0.15
C ASN A 113 5.06 22.49 0.30
N ARG A 114 5.48 21.73 1.30
CA ARG A 114 6.87 21.64 1.75
C ARG A 114 7.63 20.46 1.15
N GLY A 115 7.01 19.69 0.25
CA GLY A 115 7.57 18.47 -0.33
C GLY A 115 7.23 17.23 0.49
N GLY A 116 6.11 17.26 1.22
CA GLY A 116 5.62 16.14 2.00
C GLY A 116 5.13 14.98 1.16
N LYS A 117 5.04 13.80 1.78
CA LYS A 117 4.59 12.56 1.16
C LYS A 117 3.40 12.00 1.93
N ILE A 118 2.36 11.56 1.22
CA ILE A 118 1.18 10.93 1.81
C ILE A 118 0.99 9.53 1.23
N PHE A 119 0.74 8.57 2.11
CA PHE A 119 0.21 7.26 1.76
C PHE A 119 -1.25 7.21 2.19
N LEU A 120 -2.14 6.86 1.27
CA LEU A 120 -3.57 6.80 1.51
C LEU A 120 -4.14 5.47 1.02
N SER A 121 -4.87 4.77 1.88
CA SER A 121 -5.89 3.83 1.44
C SER A 121 -7.28 4.39 1.77
N THR A 122 -8.29 4.06 0.97
CA THR A 122 -9.65 4.57 1.18
C THR A 122 -10.62 3.46 1.56
N SER A 123 -11.61 3.77 2.37
CA SER A 123 -12.77 2.91 2.58
C SER A 123 -13.88 3.27 1.60
N TYR A 124 -14.69 2.27 1.24
CA TYR A 124 -15.81 2.48 0.34
C TYR A 124 -16.79 3.53 0.85
N LYS A 125 -17.17 4.44 -0.04
CA LYS A 125 -18.25 5.41 0.10
C LYS A 125 -19.04 5.46 -1.19
N GLU A 126 -20.37 5.41 -1.13
CA GLU A 126 -21.18 5.41 -2.36
C GLU A 126 -20.95 6.67 -3.19
N HIS A 127 -20.87 7.82 -2.52
CA HIS A 127 -20.55 9.13 -3.11
C HIS A 127 -19.34 9.73 -2.40
N PHE A 128 -18.13 9.22 -2.73
CA PHE A 128 -16.92 9.53 -1.98
C PHE A 128 -16.66 11.03 -1.86
N SER A 129 -16.76 11.78 -2.95
CA SER A 129 -16.47 13.22 -2.96
C SER A 129 -17.49 14.04 -2.14
N GLU A 130 -18.72 13.56 -1.99
CA GLU A 130 -19.74 14.22 -1.17
C GLU A 130 -19.61 13.85 0.31
N GLU A 131 -19.26 12.61 0.61
CA GLU A 131 -19.12 12.09 1.98
C GLU A 131 -17.74 12.44 2.60
N MET A 132 -16.71 12.64 1.77
CA MET A 132 -15.32 12.92 2.18
C MET A 132 -14.78 14.18 1.47
N PRO A 133 -15.46 15.34 1.54
CA PRO A 133 -15.12 16.52 0.75
C PRO A 133 -13.73 17.10 1.09
N ASN A 134 -13.30 17.03 2.34
CA ASN A 134 -12.00 17.57 2.75
C ASN A 134 -10.84 16.63 2.39
N LEU A 135 -11.02 15.32 2.50
CA LEU A 135 -10.05 14.36 1.99
C LEU A 135 -9.96 14.44 0.46
N THR A 136 -11.08 14.68 -0.23
CA THR A 136 -11.10 14.92 -1.68
C THR A 136 -10.33 16.18 -2.05
N LYS A 137 -10.32 17.26 -1.23
CA LYS A 137 -9.43 18.42 -1.47
C LYS A 137 -7.95 18.05 -1.47
N VAL A 138 -7.53 17.13 -0.59
CA VAL A 138 -6.13 16.64 -0.55
C VAL A 138 -5.81 15.84 -1.81
N LEU A 139 -6.73 14.99 -2.27
CA LEU A 139 -6.57 14.24 -3.53
C LEU A 139 -6.51 15.18 -4.74
N ASN A 140 -7.40 16.16 -4.80
CA ASN A 140 -7.46 17.14 -5.89
C ASN A 140 -6.17 17.98 -6.02
N TYR A 141 -5.35 18.09 -4.97
CA TYR A 141 -4.03 18.71 -5.04
C TYR A 141 -3.13 18.04 -6.08
N PHE A 142 -3.37 16.75 -6.38
CA PHE A 142 -2.68 15.96 -7.39
C PHE A 142 -3.55 15.67 -8.64
N GLY A 143 -4.71 16.29 -8.77
CA GLY A 143 -5.65 15.96 -9.86
C GLY A 143 -6.28 14.56 -9.70
N LEU A 144 -6.35 14.05 -8.47
CA LEU A 144 -6.95 12.75 -8.18
C LEU A 144 -8.31 12.92 -7.51
N SER A 145 -9.23 11.99 -7.76
CA SER A 145 -10.47 11.83 -6.99
C SER A 145 -10.89 10.36 -6.97
N ILE A 146 -11.75 10.00 -6.03
CA ILE A 146 -12.34 8.65 -5.97
C ILE A 146 -13.70 8.70 -6.65
N GLY A 147 -13.89 7.84 -7.63
CA GLY A 147 -15.16 7.72 -8.35
C GLY A 147 -16.23 6.98 -7.55
N ASP A 148 -17.47 7.19 -7.90
CA ASP A 148 -18.63 6.57 -7.27
C ASP A 148 -18.74 5.08 -7.64
N GLY A 149 -19.41 4.33 -6.77
CA GLY A 149 -19.73 2.92 -6.96
C GLY A 149 -18.60 1.95 -6.61
N LEU A 150 -18.93 0.65 -6.64
CA LEU A 150 -17.97 -0.44 -6.47
C LEU A 150 -17.58 -1.01 -7.83
N ILE A 151 -16.31 -1.27 -8.02
CA ILE A 151 -15.83 -1.96 -9.21
C ILE A 151 -16.25 -3.43 -9.17
N VAL A 152 -16.86 -3.86 -10.26
CA VAL A 152 -17.25 -5.25 -10.53
C VAL A 152 -16.42 -5.74 -11.70
N GLU A 153 -15.54 -6.71 -11.45
CA GLU A 153 -14.71 -7.32 -12.47
C GLU A 153 -15.50 -8.37 -13.23
N GLN A 154 -15.32 -8.45 -14.55
CA GLN A 154 -15.94 -9.45 -15.42
C GLN A 154 -14.95 -10.44 -16.02
N ASP A 155 -13.66 -10.13 -16.00
CA ASP A 155 -12.61 -11.07 -16.38
C ASP A 155 -12.33 -12.04 -15.23
N GLU A 156 -12.69 -13.33 -15.43
CA GLU A 156 -12.50 -14.37 -14.42
C GLU A 156 -11.02 -14.57 -14.03
N SER A 157 -10.08 -14.16 -14.86
CA SER A 157 -8.65 -14.22 -14.55
C SER A 157 -8.17 -13.08 -13.64
N MET A 158 -8.97 -12.02 -13.52
CA MET A 158 -8.67 -10.82 -12.72
C MET A 158 -9.57 -10.69 -11.48
N MET A 159 -10.18 -11.80 -11.03
CA MET A 159 -10.97 -11.84 -9.80
C MET A 159 -10.72 -13.11 -9.00
N TYR A 160 -10.94 -13.06 -7.69
CA TYR A 160 -10.82 -14.21 -6.80
C TYR A 160 -12.18 -14.59 -6.21
N GLN A 161 -12.82 -15.65 -6.74
CA GLN A 161 -14.11 -16.21 -6.28
C GLN A 161 -15.32 -15.24 -6.34
N SER A 162 -15.11 -13.95 -6.35
CA SER A 162 -16.15 -12.93 -6.38
C SER A 162 -15.69 -11.78 -7.30
N PRO A 163 -16.60 -11.21 -8.11
CA PRO A 163 -16.27 -10.07 -8.96
C PRO A 163 -15.91 -8.79 -8.19
N LEU A 164 -16.09 -8.78 -6.87
CA LEU A 164 -15.70 -7.68 -5.97
C LEU A 164 -14.30 -7.90 -5.34
N TYR A 165 -13.67 -9.06 -5.58
CA TYR A 165 -12.33 -9.37 -5.09
C TYR A 165 -11.35 -9.31 -6.26
N LEU A 166 -10.89 -8.09 -6.53
CA LEU A 166 -10.07 -7.81 -7.69
C LEU A 166 -8.66 -8.41 -7.54
N LEU A 167 -8.15 -8.94 -8.65
CA LEU A 167 -6.75 -9.27 -8.86
C LEU A 167 -6.21 -8.34 -9.95
N PRO A 168 -5.94 -7.05 -9.65
CA PRO A 168 -5.62 -6.06 -10.65
C PRO A 168 -4.31 -6.39 -11.37
N GLU A 169 -4.18 -5.92 -12.61
CA GLU A 169 -2.92 -5.89 -13.32
C GLU A 169 -1.95 -4.98 -12.55
N VAL A 170 -0.72 -5.47 -12.39
CA VAL A 170 0.34 -4.77 -11.64
C VAL A 170 1.34 -4.21 -12.63
N GLU A 171 1.45 -2.89 -12.69
CA GLU A 171 2.42 -2.21 -13.53
C GLU A 171 3.82 -2.22 -12.91
N ALA A 172 4.83 -2.29 -13.78
CA ALA A 172 6.23 -2.34 -13.34
C ALA A 172 6.70 -0.96 -12.86
N ASP A 173 6.85 -0.82 -11.55
CA ASP A 173 7.33 0.39 -10.88
C ASP A 173 8.22 0.03 -9.69
N SER A 174 8.90 1.02 -9.14
CA SER A 174 9.67 0.87 -7.91
C SER A 174 8.79 0.47 -6.72
N LEU A 175 7.55 0.94 -6.65
CA LEU A 175 6.58 0.63 -5.60
C LEU A 175 6.00 -0.79 -5.73
N THR A 176 5.98 -1.35 -6.95
CA THR A 176 5.51 -2.71 -7.22
C THR A 176 6.66 -3.73 -7.33
N GLN A 177 7.88 -3.30 -7.04
CA GLN A 177 9.06 -4.16 -7.09
C GLN A 177 8.93 -5.37 -6.15
N ASN A 178 9.37 -6.55 -6.61
CA ASN A 178 9.27 -7.82 -5.89
C ASN A 178 7.83 -8.33 -5.64
N VAL A 179 6.81 -7.70 -6.16
CA VAL A 179 5.47 -8.28 -6.26
C VAL A 179 5.45 -9.35 -7.34
N PHE A 180 6.28 -9.17 -8.41
CA PHE A 180 6.45 -10.12 -9.50
C PHE A 180 7.47 -11.25 -9.20
N GLY A 181 7.38 -12.33 -9.98
CA GLY A 181 8.38 -13.40 -9.98
C GLY A 181 8.18 -14.46 -8.91
N LYS A 182 7.04 -14.46 -8.23
CA LYS A 182 6.59 -15.53 -7.33
C LYS A 182 5.63 -16.46 -8.08
N THR A 183 5.37 -17.64 -7.52
CA THR A 183 4.44 -18.62 -8.10
C THR A 183 3.02 -18.07 -8.29
N TYR A 184 2.68 -17.01 -7.56
CA TYR A 184 1.42 -16.27 -7.64
C TYR A 184 1.75 -14.77 -7.70
N ASP A 185 1.70 -14.18 -8.90
CA ASP A 185 2.11 -12.80 -9.17
C ASP A 185 0.91 -11.84 -9.10
N PHE A 186 0.10 -11.94 -8.06
CA PHE A 186 -1.07 -11.06 -7.93
C PHE A 186 -1.14 -10.42 -6.53
N VAL A 187 -1.76 -9.27 -6.48
CA VAL A 187 -2.29 -8.62 -5.28
C VAL A 187 -3.79 -8.79 -5.26
N MET A 188 -4.41 -8.74 -4.10
CA MET A 188 -5.87 -8.85 -3.96
C MET A 188 -6.42 -7.55 -3.36
N MET A 189 -7.36 -6.94 -4.06
CA MET A 189 -8.04 -5.70 -3.67
C MET A 189 -9.55 -5.90 -3.60
N PRO A 190 -10.10 -6.29 -2.45
CA PRO A 190 -11.55 -6.37 -2.26
C PRO A 190 -12.20 -4.99 -2.17
N TYR A 191 -13.45 -4.88 -2.65
CA TYR A 191 -14.33 -3.71 -2.49
C TYR A 191 -13.71 -2.38 -2.92
N THR A 192 -13.24 -2.33 -4.14
CA THR A 192 -12.43 -1.24 -4.71
C THR A 192 -13.31 -0.22 -5.45
N GLN A 193 -12.93 1.05 -5.41
CA GLN A 193 -13.53 2.13 -6.17
C GLN A 193 -12.57 2.64 -7.26
N PRO A 194 -13.08 3.26 -8.35
CA PRO A 194 -12.21 3.88 -9.35
C PRO A 194 -11.41 5.04 -8.77
N ILE A 195 -10.15 5.15 -9.13
CA ILE A 195 -9.36 6.38 -8.97
C ILE A 195 -9.42 7.14 -10.29
N LEU A 196 -10.00 8.33 -10.27
CA LEU A 196 -10.10 9.22 -11.41
C LEU A 196 -8.87 10.13 -11.46
N ILE A 197 -8.34 10.34 -12.66
CA ILE A 197 -7.10 11.09 -12.88
C ILE A 197 -7.41 12.23 -13.85
N ASP A 198 -7.31 13.47 -13.37
CA ASP A 198 -7.45 14.69 -14.16
C ASP A 198 -6.07 15.27 -14.47
N GLU A 199 -5.82 15.64 -15.73
CA GLU A 199 -4.58 16.31 -16.10
C GLU A 199 -4.39 17.59 -15.29
N THR A 200 -3.31 17.65 -14.53
CA THR A 200 -2.99 18.77 -13.63
C THR A 200 -1.57 19.24 -13.89
N GLU A 201 -1.39 20.55 -14.06
CA GLU A 201 -0.08 21.14 -14.34
C GLU A 201 0.95 20.82 -13.24
N GLY A 202 2.12 20.35 -13.67
CA GLY A 202 3.21 19.98 -12.77
C GLY A 202 3.01 18.67 -12.01
N VAL A 203 1.96 17.90 -12.32
CA VAL A 203 1.70 16.59 -11.72
C VAL A 203 1.99 15.47 -12.72
N THR A 204 2.71 14.47 -12.27
CA THR A 204 2.90 13.20 -12.98
C THR A 204 2.19 12.10 -12.20
N VAL A 205 1.32 11.34 -12.85
CA VAL A 205 0.62 10.21 -12.24
C VAL A 205 1.05 8.90 -12.90
N THR A 206 1.54 7.98 -12.09
CA THR A 206 1.86 6.61 -12.49
C THR A 206 0.77 5.68 -11.97
N GLN A 207 0.11 4.94 -12.87
CA GLN A 207 -0.81 3.88 -12.48
C GLN A 207 0.01 2.67 -12.02
N LEU A 208 -0.26 2.17 -10.83
CA LEU A 208 0.42 1.02 -10.24
C LEU A 208 -0.41 -0.25 -10.39
N LEU A 209 -1.72 -0.11 -10.25
CA LEU A 209 -2.70 -1.19 -10.31
C LEU A 209 -3.90 -0.76 -11.14
N SER A 210 -4.36 -1.64 -12.04
CA SER A 210 -5.50 -1.37 -12.91
C SER A 210 -6.41 -2.59 -13.08
N THR A 211 -7.67 -2.34 -13.42
CA THR A 211 -8.66 -3.38 -13.72
C THR A 211 -8.65 -3.76 -15.21
N SER A 212 -9.40 -4.80 -15.56
CA SER A 212 -9.65 -5.13 -16.95
C SER A 212 -10.50 -4.05 -17.65
N GLN A 213 -10.50 -4.09 -18.99
CA GLN A 213 -11.39 -3.26 -19.81
C GLN A 213 -12.87 -3.66 -19.65
N SER A 214 -13.15 -4.89 -19.24
CA SER A 214 -14.53 -5.38 -19.05
C SER A 214 -15.11 -5.06 -17.69
N ALA A 215 -14.29 -4.56 -16.74
CA ALA A 215 -14.76 -4.10 -15.45
C ALA A 215 -15.72 -2.90 -15.59
N TYR A 216 -16.62 -2.74 -14.62
CA TYR A 216 -17.48 -1.56 -14.53
C TYR A 216 -17.64 -1.12 -13.10
N SER A 217 -17.92 0.18 -12.88
CA SER A 217 -18.22 0.69 -11.55
C SER A 217 -19.72 0.67 -11.31
N LYS A 218 -20.15 -0.17 -10.39
CA LYS A 218 -21.57 -0.31 -10.03
C LYS A 218 -21.98 0.78 -9.07
N THR A 219 -22.77 1.72 -9.57
CA THR A 219 -23.40 2.77 -8.77
C THR A 219 -24.80 2.36 -8.32
N GLY A 220 -25.31 2.96 -7.24
CA GLY A 220 -26.66 2.73 -6.74
C GLY A 220 -26.90 1.28 -6.34
N LEU A 221 -26.01 0.71 -5.51
CA LEU A 221 -26.21 -0.61 -4.93
C LEU A 221 -27.53 -0.62 -4.15
N ASN A 222 -28.49 -1.42 -4.60
CA ASN A 222 -29.77 -1.59 -3.92
C ASN A 222 -29.62 -2.56 -2.73
N GLU A 223 -30.64 -2.62 -1.87
CA GLU A 223 -30.68 -3.50 -0.69
C GLU A 223 -30.53 -5.00 -1.03
N SER A 224 -30.78 -5.40 -2.30
CA SER A 224 -30.60 -6.78 -2.76
C SER A 224 -29.15 -7.09 -3.09
N GLY A 225 -28.26 -6.10 -3.16
CA GLY A 225 -26.84 -6.28 -3.49
C GLY A 225 -26.62 -6.79 -4.93
N GLU A 226 -27.54 -6.48 -5.85
CA GLU A 226 -27.44 -6.93 -7.23
C GLU A 226 -26.29 -6.21 -7.94
N LEU A 227 -25.31 -6.99 -8.40
CA LEU A 227 -24.11 -6.49 -9.08
C LEU A 227 -24.27 -6.37 -10.60
N LYS A 228 -25.47 -6.60 -11.14
CA LYS A 228 -25.69 -6.53 -12.59
C LYS A 228 -25.46 -5.11 -13.10
N LYS A 229 -24.65 -4.98 -14.16
CA LYS A 229 -24.39 -3.72 -14.85
C LYS A 229 -25.70 -3.07 -15.30
N ALA A 230 -25.86 -1.79 -15.01
CA ALA A 230 -26.96 -0.95 -15.45
C ALA A 230 -26.50 -0.01 -16.58
N ASP A 231 -27.48 0.55 -17.30
CA ASP A 231 -27.20 1.62 -18.26
C ASP A 231 -26.63 2.84 -17.52
N GLY A 232 -25.46 3.30 -17.93
CA GLY A 232 -24.78 4.43 -17.32
C GLY A 232 -23.72 4.09 -16.26
N ASP A 233 -23.59 2.82 -15.85
CA ASP A 233 -22.45 2.38 -15.03
C ASP A 233 -21.15 2.57 -15.84
N PRO A 234 -20.15 3.32 -15.33
CA PRO A 234 -18.88 3.55 -16.03
C PRO A 234 -18.15 2.25 -16.35
N GLU A 235 -17.47 2.23 -17.51
CA GLU A 235 -16.68 1.07 -17.97
C GLU A 235 -15.19 1.26 -17.69
N GLY A 236 -14.49 0.16 -17.42
CA GLY A 236 -13.04 0.12 -17.23
C GLY A 236 -12.24 0.36 -18.54
N PRO A 237 -10.92 0.32 -18.49
CA PRO A 237 -10.15 -0.01 -17.27
C PRO A 237 -10.13 1.14 -16.26
N PHE A 238 -10.05 0.80 -14.98
CA PHE A 238 -9.93 1.78 -13.90
C PHE A 238 -8.56 1.67 -13.25
N ALA A 239 -7.94 2.82 -12.90
CA ALA A 239 -6.87 2.86 -11.95
C ALA A 239 -7.44 2.57 -10.54
N VAL A 240 -6.75 1.70 -9.78
CA VAL A 240 -7.13 1.33 -8.41
C VAL A 240 -5.97 1.46 -7.42
N GLY A 241 -4.77 1.69 -7.94
CA GLY A 241 -3.57 2.07 -7.21
C GLY A 241 -2.76 3.04 -8.05
N VAL A 242 -2.38 4.19 -7.49
CA VAL A 242 -1.62 5.22 -8.20
C VAL A 242 -0.52 5.81 -7.33
N HIS A 243 0.54 6.29 -7.97
CA HIS A 243 1.56 7.17 -7.40
C HIS A 243 1.52 8.48 -8.16
N ALA A 244 1.30 9.58 -7.47
CA ALA A 244 1.32 10.91 -8.06
C ALA A 244 2.40 11.77 -7.43
N GLU A 245 3.15 12.47 -8.28
CA GLU A 245 4.24 13.35 -7.94
C GLU A 245 3.92 14.75 -8.46
N LYS A 246 4.03 15.77 -7.62
CA LYS A 246 3.86 17.17 -7.99
C LYS A 246 5.15 17.92 -7.79
N ALA A 247 5.73 18.42 -8.88
CA ALA A 247 6.88 19.30 -8.83
C ALA A 247 6.48 20.66 -8.23
N LEU A 248 7.13 21.07 -7.15
CA LEU A 248 6.88 22.35 -6.47
C LEU A 248 7.90 23.41 -6.91
N ASP A 249 9.16 23.01 -6.99
CA ASP A 249 10.29 23.80 -7.49
C ASP A 249 11.37 22.84 -8.04
N SER A 250 12.55 23.36 -8.37
CA SER A 250 13.62 22.54 -8.95
C SER A 250 14.17 21.44 -8.02
N GLU A 251 13.87 21.48 -6.74
CA GLU A 251 14.46 20.58 -5.74
C GLU A 251 13.41 19.82 -4.89
N LYS A 252 12.14 20.25 -4.93
CA LYS A 252 11.09 19.68 -4.07
C LYS A 252 9.96 19.07 -4.89
N THR A 253 9.54 17.90 -4.47
CA THR A 253 8.40 17.17 -5.03
C THR A 253 7.50 16.75 -3.89
N ALA A 254 6.21 17.05 -4.00
CA ALA A 254 5.18 16.44 -3.14
C ALA A 254 4.74 15.11 -3.76
N GLU A 255 4.49 14.10 -2.93
CA GLU A 255 4.12 12.77 -3.41
C GLU A 255 2.85 12.26 -2.70
N ILE A 256 2.03 11.53 -3.43
CA ILE A 256 0.93 10.75 -2.85
C ILE A 256 0.85 9.36 -3.48
N ILE A 257 0.73 8.35 -2.63
CA ILE A 257 0.46 6.97 -3.04
C ILE A 257 -0.95 6.64 -2.58
N VAL A 258 -1.84 6.28 -3.51
CA VAL A 258 -3.26 6.01 -3.22
C VAL A 258 -3.65 4.62 -3.65
N TYR A 259 -4.35 3.90 -2.76
CA TYR A 259 -5.01 2.63 -3.05
C TYR A 259 -6.48 2.71 -2.61
N SER A 260 -7.39 2.34 -3.50
CA SER A 260 -8.83 2.51 -3.26
C SER A 260 -9.52 1.27 -2.67
N SER A 261 -8.91 0.66 -1.64
CA SER A 261 -9.49 -0.48 -0.92
C SER A 261 -9.04 -0.46 0.55
N ASP A 262 -9.96 -0.63 1.47
CA ASP A 262 -9.69 -0.80 2.91
C ASP A 262 -9.23 -2.22 3.27
N MET A 263 -9.48 -3.20 2.42
CA MET A 263 -9.09 -4.58 2.65
C MET A 263 -7.76 -4.99 2.02
N LEU A 264 -7.13 -4.11 1.21
CA LEU A 264 -5.86 -4.41 0.55
C LEU A 264 -4.76 -4.76 1.57
N PHE A 265 -4.67 -3.99 2.67
CA PHE A 265 -3.62 -4.12 3.68
C PHE A 265 -4.11 -4.82 4.95
N THR A 266 -4.80 -5.94 4.77
CA THR A 266 -5.25 -6.83 5.84
C THR A 266 -4.53 -8.18 5.79
N GLU A 267 -4.36 -8.84 6.93
CA GLU A 267 -3.78 -10.18 6.99
C GLU A 267 -4.61 -11.21 6.21
N VAL A 268 -5.93 -10.97 6.10
CA VAL A 268 -6.82 -11.83 5.31
C VAL A 268 -6.43 -11.77 3.84
N SER A 269 -6.38 -10.59 3.24
CA SER A 269 -5.99 -10.42 1.84
C SER A 269 -4.54 -10.86 1.59
N ASN A 270 -3.64 -10.52 2.51
CA ASN A 270 -2.22 -10.87 2.41
C ASN A 270 -1.97 -12.38 2.39
N ARG A 271 -2.75 -13.15 3.13
CA ARG A 271 -2.64 -14.63 3.18
C ARG A 271 -2.90 -15.27 1.81
N TYR A 272 -3.85 -14.72 1.03
CA TYR A 272 -4.17 -15.25 -0.30
C TYR A 272 -3.12 -14.89 -1.36
N THR A 273 -2.34 -13.85 -1.13
CA THR A 273 -1.36 -13.30 -2.09
C THR A 273 0.09 -13.68 -1.79
N MET A 274 0.33 -14.60 -0.86
CA MET A 274 1.69 -15.03 -0.48
C MET A 274 2.61 -13.84 -0.15
N ASP A 275 2.13 -12.92 0.69
CA ASP A 275 2.80 -11.69 1.12
C ASP A 275 3.02 -10.61 0.02
N ASN A 276 2.34 -10.70 -1.13
CA ASN A 276 2.46 -9.64 -2.14
C ASN A 276 1.82 -8.33 -1.68
N ASN A 277 0.66 -8.39 -0.99
CA ASN A 277 0.05 -7.19 -0.42
C ASN A 277 0.95 -6.54 0.66
N LEU A 278 1.61 -7.36 1.49
CA LEU A 278 2.61 -6.89 2.45
C LEU A 278 3.82 -6.27 1.72
N THR A 279 4.32 -6.91 0.66
CA THR A 279 5.43 -6.38 -0.15
C THR A 279 5.09 -5.02 -0.75
N LEU A 280 3.87 -4.87 -1.29
CA LEU A 280 3.39 -3.59 -1.83
C LEU A 280 3.37 -2.50 -0.75
N PHE A 281 2.86 -2.83 0.45
CA PHE A 281 2.81 -1.92 1.58
C PHE A 281 4.21 -1.50 2.07
N THR A 282 5.11 -2.46 2.28
CA THR A 282 6.47 -2.16 2.77
C THR A 282 7.28 -1.37 1.74
N ASN A 283 7.07 -1.61 0.44
CA ASN A 283 7.65 -0.79 -0.62
C ASN A 283 7.20 0.68 -0.51
N ALA A 284 5.90 0.91 -0.31
CA ALA A 284 5.39 2.26 -0.13
C ALA A 284 5.97 2.92 1.13
N MET A 285 6.02 2.22 2.26
CA MET A 285 6.57 2.75 3.51
C MET A 285 8.08 3.08 3.39
N SER A 286 8.87 2.24 2.72
CA SER A 286 10.28 2.51 2.46
C SER A 286 10.49 3.76 1.57
N THR A 287 9.63 3.94 0.56
CA THR A 287 9.64 5.12 -0.30
C THR A 287 9.28 6.38 0.49
N MET A 288 8.26 6.30 1.35
CA MET A 288 7.85 7.37 2.24
C MET A 288 8.97 7.78 3.21
N ALA A 289 9.68 6.80 3.76
CA ALA A 289 10.78 7.03 4.69
C ALA A 289 12.03 7.63 4.02
N GLY A 290 12.08 7.70 2.69
CA GLY A 290 13.28 8.15 1.97
C GLY A 290 14.47 7.20 2.13
N ALA A 291 14.21 5.96 2.55
CA ALA A 291 15.23 4.94 2.64
C ALA A 291 15.81 4.68 1.24
N ALA A 292 17.09 4.97 1.06
CA ALA A 292 17.80 4.54 -0.14
C ALA A 292 17.65 3.02 -0.21
N ARG A 293 16.88 2.53 -1.18
CA ARG A 293 16.72 1.09 -1.40
C ARG A 293 18.10 0.52 -1.70
N THR A 294 18.71 -0.08 -0.71
CA THR A 294 19.72 -1.09 -0.99
C THR A 294 18.96 -2.20 -1.70
N ALA A 295 19.18 -2.30 -3.01
CA ALA A 295 18.64 -3.42 -3.80
C ALA A 295 19.21 -4.71 -3.22
N CYS A 296 18.59 -5.21 -2.15
CA CYS A 296 18.87 -6.53 -1.61
C CYS A 296 18.17 -7.55 -2.51
N GLY A 297 18.72 -7.71 -3.72
CA GLY A 297 18.42 -8.80 -4.62
C GLY A 297 18.96 -10.11 -4.07
N VAL A 298 18.51 -10.56 -2.91
CA VAL A 298 18.98 -11.80 -2.30
C VAL A 298 17.83 -12.73 -1.94
N ARG A 299 16.97 -13.03 -2.92
CA ARG A 299 16.16 -14.25 -2.84
C ARG A 299 16.52 -15.31 -3.91
N SER A 300 17.52 -15.07 -4.77
CA SER A 300 17.87 -16.04 -5.82
C SER A 300 19.12 -16.86 -5.58
N LEU A 301 19.82 -16.73 -4.47
CA LEU A 301 21.06 -17.48 -4.19
C LEU A 301 20.90 -18.67 -3.25
N CYS A 302 19.77 -18.86 -2.60
CA CYS A 302 19.56 -20.01 -1.71
C CYS A 302 19.20 -21.33 -2.43
N GLY A 303 19.05 -21.33 -3.77
CA GLY A 303 18.71 -22.50 -4.57
C GLY A 303 19.90 -23.37 -5.04
N ARG A 304 21.16 -23.06 -4.70
CA ARG A 304 22.31 -23.75 -5.27
C ARG A 304 23.39 -24.27 -4.31
N ILE A 305 23.17 -24.31 -3.01
CA ILE A 305 24.22 -24.78 -2.07
C ILE A 305 23.95 -26.18 -1.46
N PHE A 306 22.82 -26.79 -1.71
CA PHE A 306 22.59 -28.18 -1.29
C PHE A 306 22.26 -29.10 -2.48
N SER A 307 23.19 -29.26 -3.40
CA SER A 307 23.32 -30.50 -4.17
C SER A 307 24.46 -31.33 -3.53
N ASP A 308 24.05 -32.12 -2.57
CA ASP A 308 24.92 -33.09 -1.94
C ASP A 308 25.33 -34.17 -2.97
N PRO A 309 26.62 -34.47 -3.19
CA PRO A 309 26.99 -35.60 -4.03
C PRO A 309 26.77 -36.90 -3.23
N GLN A 310 25.79 -37.69 -3.65
CA GLN A 310 25.57 -39.03 -3.15
C GLN A 310 26.87 -39.84 -3.35
N PRO A 311 27.40 -40.51 -2.31
CA PRO A 311 28.49 -41.46 -2.49
C PRO A 311 27.96 -42.71 -3.21
N ARG A 312 28.62 -43.04 -4.31
CA ARG A 312 28.45 -44.36 -4.96
C ARG A 312 29.10 -45.42 -4.09
N PHE A 313 28.31 -46.37 -3.63
CA PHE A 313 28.71 -47.73 -3.40
C PHE A 313 27.63 -48.67 -3.94
#